data_5a0bdec5280072692980a29fd19a7b50
#
_entry.id   5a0bdec5280072692980a29fd19a7b50
#
_cell.length_a   1.000
_cell.length_b   1.000
_cell.length_c   1.000
_cell.angle_alpha   90.00
_cell.angle_beta   90.00
_cell.angle_gamma   90.00
#
_symmetry.space_group_name_H-M   'P 1'
#
loop_
_entity.id
_entity.type
_entity.pdbx_description
1 polymer ?
#
loop_
_entity_poly.entity_id
_entity_poly.type
_entity_poly.pdbx_seq_one_letter_code
_entity_poly.pdbx_strand_id
1 'polypeptide(L)'
;MVTEEVEKKEKRGDSVLAAKAGFWYVCGNFVGKAVTFISTPIFARLMTPSDFGEFSNFASWAAMLILIVGAELFNTLSRAYYDFKENFDEYISSVTVLGGLITVITYIIFLLCRGFIFKIVAIPEQYVHLLFFFLLFSFCRLVYYARERTLYRYKTVAVVTFITLFVPTVISVLLVYFLPESGQLSARLYGYYVPSAVIGLYCAASLFRKGISIQWHYCRYALILAIPLLVHYLTAYLLNSTNVMIAKNISGTEAAAVISIAYSATHILVVFFQATSGALTTWVMDNLEFKKAGTVRKGTFYYVLLLAAIIIVTILFTPEVIQILGGKKYAASVALLPGLVFGTFIQSVTTVFTIILTYDKNVVKTAAFTGLFALISIATKVWLLPEHGLLVLVYVNVAVFLMLFFINYFLVKFAGYGAAVNLTGTVAVILLAGILVAASPWLYKWQSLRYGIIGLFMAGCIIAGWLNKSRITDALRKIRSRRKAKSH
;
A
#
# COMPACT_ATOMS: atom_id res chain seq x y z
N MET A 1 -32.45 -7.13 34.05
CA MET A 1 -32.85 -7.87 32.85
C MET A 1 -33.19 -6.96 31.66
N VAL A 2 -34.15 -5.99 31.78
CA VAL A 2 -34.50 -5.10 30.65
C VAL A 2 -33.33 -4.19 30.22
N THR A 3 -32.56 -3.67 31.16
CA THR A 3 -31.35 -2.85 30.90
C THR A 3 -30.22 -3.63 30.23
N GLU A 4 -29.98 -4.89 30.61
CA GLU A 4 -28.97 -5.75 29.98
C GLU A 4 -29.35 -6.19 28.56
N GLU A 5 -30.63 -6.40 28.28
CA GLU A 5 -31.08 -6.71 26.90
C GLU A 5 -31.00 -5.49 25.97
N VAL A 6 -31.27 -4.28 26.49
CA VAL A 6 -31.13 -3.04 25.72
C VAL A 6 -29.67 -2.77 25.41
N GLU A 7 -28.77 -2.91 26.41
CA GLU A 7 -27.33 -2.76 26.24
C GLU A 7 -26.72 -3.82 25.30
N LYS A 8 -27.22 -5.07 25.34
CA LYS A 8 -26.86 -6.13 24.38
C LYS A 8 -27.38 -5.86 22.97
N LYS A 9 -28.55 -5.24 22.81
CA LYS A 9 -29.11 -4.87 21.52
C LYS A 9 -28.39 -3.67 20.91
N GLU A 10 -28.00 -2.66 21.69
CA GLU A 10 -27.15 -1.56 21.24
C GLU A 10 -25.76 -2.06 20.83
N LYS A 11 -25.07 -2.83 21.66
CA LYS A 11 -23.77 -3.45 21.33
C LYS A 11 -23.84 -4.37 20.10
N ARG A 12 -24.98 -5.04 19.86
CA ARG A 12 -25.18 -5.88 18.66
C ARG A 12 -25.45 -5.03 17.40
N GLY A 13 -26.16 -3.90 17.54
CA GLY A 13 -26.35 -2.93 16.48
C GLY A 13 -25.04 -2.31 16.03
N ASP A 14 -24.21 -1.92 16.98
CA ASP A 14 -22.88 -1.35 16.73
C ASP A 14 -21.91 -2.35 16.07
N SER A 15 -21.93 -3.62 16.46
CA SER A 15 -21.09 -4.65 15.85
C SER A 15 -21.47 -4.96 14.41
N VAL A 16 -22.75 -4.94 14.06
CA VAL A 16 -23.25 -5.12 12.68
C VAL A 16 -22.91 -3.91 11.82
N LEU A 17 -23.02 -2.71 12.36
CA LEU A 17 -22.65 -1.47 11.68
C LEU A 17 -21.15 -1.43 11.40
N ALA A 18 -20.33 -1.76 12.40
CA ALA A 18 -18.87 -1.85 12.25
C ALA A 18 -18.45 -2.90 11.22
N ALA A 19 -19.10 -4.06 11.20
CA ALA A 19 -18.83 -5.12 10.21
C ALA A 19 -19.21 -4.68 8.78
N LYS A 20 -20.37 -4.00 8.62
CA LYS A 20 -20.78 -3.41 7.31
C LYS A 20 -19.81 -2.33 6.87
N ALA A 21 -19.42 -1.42 7.76
CA ALA A 21 -18.44 -0.37 7.47
C ALA A 21 -17.09 -0.99 7.04
N GLY A 22 -16.58 -1.97 7.79
CA GLY A 22 -15.35 -2.69 7.46
C GLY A 22 -15.41 -3.34 6.07
N PHE A 23 -16.51 -4.00 5.73
CA PHE A 23 -16.71 -4.60 4.42
C PHE A 23 -16.64 -3.54 3.29
N TRP A 24 -17.35 -2.41 3.43
CA TRP A 24 -17.34 -1.35 2.43
C TRP A 24 -15.99 -0.68 2.28
N TYR A 25 -15.21 -0.55 3.37
CA TYR A 25 -13.84 -0.01 3.30
C TYR A 25 -12.89 -0.94 2.56
N VAL A 26 -13.00 -2.26 2.80
CA VAL A 26 -12.22 -3.26 2.05
C VAL A 26 -12.60 -3.24 0.57
N CYS A 27 -13.89 -3.21 0.24
CA CYS A 27 -14.37 -3.07 -1.13
C CYS A 27 -13.85 -1.79 -1.80
N GLY A 28 -13.88 -0.65 -1.10
CA GLY A 28 -13.36 0.62 -1.62
C GLY A 28 -11.86 0.55 -1.96
N ASN A 29 -11.07 -0.02 -1.07
CA ASN A 29 -9.63 -0.21 -1.32
C ASN A 29 -9.37 -1.16 -2.49
N PHE A 30 -10.14 -2.26 -2.59
CA PHE A 30 -10.03 -3.20 -3.71
C PHE A 30 -10.39 -2.54 -5.04
N VAL A 31 -11.49 -1.80 -5.10
CA VAL A 31 -11.91 -1.05 -6.29
C VAL A 31 -10.83 -0.05 -6.71
N GLY A 32 -10.23 0.67 -5.76
CA GLY A 32 -9.14 1.61 -6.05
C GLY A 32 -7.96 0.95 -6.75
N LYS A 33 -7.52 -0.20 -6.24
CA LYS A 33 -6.41 -0.94 -6.85
C LYS A 33 -6.80 -1.57 -8.19
N ALA A 34 -8.05 -2.02 -8.34
CA ALA A 34 -8.58 -2.54 -9.60
C ALA A 34 -8.62 -1.45 -10.68
N VAL A 35 -9.08 -0.24 -10.35
CA VAL A 35 -9.07 0.91 -11.27
C VAL A 35 -7.65 1.22 -11.74
N THR A 36 -6.68 1.28 -10.82
CA THR A 36 -5.28 1.52 -11.16
C THR A 36 -4.73 0.41 -12.07
N PHE A 37 -5.01 -0.85 -11.75
CA PHE A 37 -4.55 -2.00 -12.54
C PHE A 37 -5.14 -2.01 -13.96
N ILE A 38 -6.44 -1.70 -14.10
CA ILE A 38 -7.12 -1.66 -15.42
C ILE A 38 -6.66 -0.43 -16.22
N SER A 39 -6.46 0.71 -15.58
CA SER A 39 -6.04 1.94 -16.28
C SER A 39 -4.59 1.91 -16.73
N THR A 40 -3.71 1.18 -16.03
CA THR A 40 -2.28 1.08 -16.39
C THR A 40 -2.06 0.61 -17.83
N PRO A 41 -2.64 -0.52 -18.32
CA PRO A 41 -2.43 -0.96 -19.69
C PRO A 41 -3.02 0.01 -20.74
N ILE A 42 -4.06 0.75 -20.40
CA ILE A 42 -4.62 1.77 -21.29
C ILE A 42 -3.61 2.88 -21.50
N PHE A 43 -3.10 3.47 -20.43
CA PHE A 43 -2.12 4.54 -20.50
C PHE A 43 -0.77 4.09 -21.06
N ALA A 44 -0.30 2.89 -20.73
CA ALA A 44 0.94 2.34 -21.25
C ALA A 44 0.91 2.16 -22.79
N ARG A 45 -0.28 1.93 -23.37
CA ARG A 45 -0.45 1.83 -24.83
C ARG A 45 -0.65 3.19 -25.49
N LEU A 46 -1.39 4.11 -24.86
CA LEU A 46 -1.69 5.42 -25.42
C LEU A 46 -0.49 6.37 -25.36
N MET A 47 0.31 6.31 -24.29
CA MET A 47 1.39 7.26 -24.04
C MET A 47 2.75 6.75 -24.50
N THR A 48 3.68 7.68 -24.69
CA THR A 48 5.10 7.35 -24.85
C THR A 48 5.66 6.81 -23.52
N PRO A 49 6.72 5.98 -23.52
CA PRO A 49 7.38 5.55 -22.30
C PRO A 49 7.91 6.74 -21.48
N SER A 50 8.40 7.79 -22.14
CA SER A 50 8.88 9.00 -21.48
C SER A 50 7.77 9.71 -20.70
N ASP A 51 6.61 9.97 -21.33
CA ASP A 51 5.48 10.64 -20.67
C ASP A 51 4.88 9.79 -19.55
N PHE A 52 4.81 8.48 -19.75
CA PHE A 52 4.36 7.56 -18.70
C PHE A 52 5.31 7.57 -17.50
N GLY A 53 6.62 7.65 -17.73
CA GLY A 53 7.64 7.75 -16.70
C GLY A 53 7.57 9.09 -15.95
N GLU A 54 7.38 10.20 -16.66
CA GLU A 54 7.18 11.53 -16.05
C GLU A 54 5.95 11.54 -15.14
N PHE A 55 4.82 11.04 -15.63
CA PHE A 55 3.63 10.91 -14.82
C PHE A 55 3.86 10.04 -13.57
N SER A 56 4.57 8.92 -13.72
CA SER A 56 4.85 7.99 -12.62
C SER A 56 5.76 8.62 -11.56
N ASN A 57 6.74 9.42 -11.99
CA ASN A 57 7.58 10.22 -11.09
C ASN A 57 6.76 11.28 -10.34
N PHE A 58 5.92 12.04 -11.07
CA PHE A 58 5.03 13.03 -10.46
C PHE A 58 4.09 12.39 -9.44
N ALA A 59 3.47 11.25 -9.78
CA ALA A 59 2.58 10.52 -8.88
C ALA A 59 3.31 10.02 -7.62
N SER A 60 4.56 9.58 -7.77
CA SER A 60 5.38 9.14 -6.64
C SER A 60 5.71 10.31 -5.71
N TRP A 61 6.08 11.48 -6.25
CA TRP A 61 6.30 12.68 -5.44
C TRP A 61 5.00 13.20 -4.79
N ALA A 62 3.88 13.19 -5.52
CA ALA A 62 2.59 13.55 -4.96
C ALA A 62 2.21 12.66 -3.76
N ALA A 63 2.43 11.35 -3.88
CA ALA A 63 2.18 10.40 -2.81
C ALA A 63 3.14 10.54 -1.61
N MET A 64 4.38 10.95 -1.82
CA MET A 64 5.32 11.25 -0.75
C MET A 64 4.98 12.57 -0.05
N LEU A 65 4.74 13.62 -0.84
CA LEU A 65 4.49 14.95 -0.30
C LEU A 65 3.17 15.02 0.47
N ILE A 66 2.13 14.25 0.10
CA ILE A 66 0.88 14.21 0.86
C ILE A 66 1.09 13.67 2.29
N LEU A 67 2.06 12.77 2.51
CA LEU A 67 2.44 12.32 3.85
C LEU A 67 3.07 13.46 4.64
N ILE A 68 3.94 14.25 4.01
CA ILE A 68 4.65 15.36 4.64
C ILE A 68 3.70 16.50 4.96
N VAL A 69 2.93 17.00 3.97
CA VAL A 69 2.03 18.13 4.14
C VAL A 69 0.81 17.79 4.99
N GLY A 70 0.33 16.57 4.88
CA GLY A 70 -0.75 16.05 5.73
C GLY A 70 -0.30 15.72 7.14
N ALA A 71 1.02 15.54 7.36
CA ALA A 71 1.64 15.15 8.62
C ALA A 71 0.87 14.05 9.37
N GLU A 72 0.13 13.18 8.66
CA GLU A 72 -0.77 12.16 9.22
C GLU A 72 -1.86 12.70 10.17
N LEU A 73 -2.13 14.01 10.12
CA LEU A 73 -3.08 14.69 11.00
C LEU A 73 -4.49 14.08 10.92
N PHE A 74 -4.92 13.61 9.74
CA PHE A 74 -6.24 12.99 9.57
C PHE A 74 -6.42 11.70 10.36
N ASN A 75 -5.34 10.98 10.70
CA ASN A 75 -5.39 9.76 11.51
C ASN A 75 -5.67 10.05 13.00
N THR A 76 -5.47 11.28 13.46
CA THR A 76 -5.74 11.68 14.84
C THR A 76 -7.24 11.83 15.15
N LEU A 77 -8.08 12.01 14.10
CA LEU A 77 -9.51 12.26 14.25
C LEU A 77 -10.24 11.15 15.01
N SER A 78 -9.85 9.89 14.80
CA SER A 78 -10.48 8.75 15.46
C SER A 78 -10.31 8.81 16.99
N ARG A 79 -9.16 9.28 17.49
CA ARG A 79 -8.91 9.46 18.91
C ARG A 79 -9.56 10.74 19.42
N ALA A 80 -9.42 11.84 18.69
CA ALA A 80 -9.97 13.14 19.06
C ALA A 80 -11.51 13.12 19.20
N TYR A 81 -12.19 12.24 18.47
CA TYR A 81 -13.64 12.07 18.61
C TYR A 81 -14.06 11.67 20.03
N TYR A 82 -13.26 10.86 20.71
CA TYR A 82 -13.55 10.47 22.10
C TYR A 82 -13.11 11.54 23.11
N ASP A 83 -12.01 12.22 22.83
CA ASP A 83 -11.43 13.21 23.76
C ASP A 83 -12.13 14.58 23.65
N PHE A 84 -12.72 14.94 22.49
CA PHE A 84 -13.35 16.24 22.20
C PHE A 84 -14.74 16.06 21.58
N LYS A 85 -15.56 15.16 22.12
CA LYS A 85 -16.85 14.77 21.53
C LYS A 85 -17.78 15.94 21.24
N GLU A 86 -17.87 16.92 22.15
CA GLU A 86 -18.75 18.09 22.03
C GLU A 86 -18.22 19.10 21.00
N ASN A 87 -16.90 19.27 20.92
CA ASN A 87 -16.24 20.26 20.08
C ASN A 87 -15.51 19.61 18.88
N PHE A 88 -15.98 18.43 18.45
CA PHE A 88 -15.31 17.66 17.38
C PHE A 88 -15.23 18.39 16.04
N ASP A 89 -16.25 19.21 15.71
CA ASP A 89 -16.24 20.00 14.46
C ASP A 89 -15.17 21.12 14.53
N GLU A 90 -14.94 21.74 15.70
CA GLU A 90 -13.89 22.73 15.89
C GLU A 90 -12.50 22.10 15.79
N TYR A 91 -12.33 20.90 16.36
CA TYR A 91 -11.11 20.12 16.19
C TYR A 91 -10.83 19.85 14.71
N ILE A 92 -11.82 19.35 13.95
CA ILE A 92 -11.69 19.08 12.51
C ILE A 92 -11.30 20.35 11.76
N SER A 93 -11.97 21.47 12.05
CA SER A 93 -11.66 22.76 11.43
C SER A 93 -10.20 23.16 11.69
N SER A 94 -9.77 23.13 12.96
CA SER A 94 -8.40 23.48 13.36
C SER A 94 -7.34 22.60 12.69
N VAL A 95 -7.57 21.30 12.63
CA VAL A 95 -6.68 20.34 11.96
C VAL A 95 -6.64 20.56 10.44
N THR A 96 -7.80 20.88 9.84
CA THR A 96 -7.87 21.15 8.39
C THR A 96 -7.11 22.40 8.00
N VAL A 97 -7.26 23.48 8.79
CA VAL A 97 -6.52 24.71 8.57
C VAL A 97 -5.02 24.51 8.82
N LEU A 98 -4.63 23.78 9.88
CA LEU A 98 -3.23 23.48 10.17
C LEU A 98 -2.56 22.75 9.00
N GLY A 99 -3.17 21.69 8.45
CA GLY A 99 -2.62 20.99 7.30
C GLY A 99 -2.60 21.84 6.03
N GLY A 100 -3.60 22.71 5.85
CA GLY A 100 -3.58 23.72 4.80
C GLY A 100 -2.39 24.68 4.92
N LEU A 101 -2.13 25.19 6.12
CA LEU A 101 -0.96 26.05 6.41
C LEU A 101 0.36 25.32 6.15
N ILE A 102 0.49 24.06 6.60
CA ILE A 102 1.69 23.25 6.35
C ILE A 102 1.88 23.08 4.83
N THR A 103 0.81 22.87 4.07
CA THR A 103 0.87 22.75 2.60
C THR A 103 1.37 24.05 1.96
N VAL A 104 0.83 25.21 2.37
CA VAL A 104 1.24 26.52 1.86
C VAL A 104 2.69 26.82 2.22
N ILE A 105 3.11 26.57 3.46
CA ILE A 105 4.50 26.77 3.89
C ILE A 105 5.44 25.88 3.06
N THR A 106 5.09 24.60 2.86
CA THR A 106 5.88 23.67 2.04
C THR A 106 5.96 24.16 0.60
N TYR A 107 4.88 24.70 0.05
CA TYR A 107 4.87 25.29 -1.29
C TYR A 107 5.81 26.50 -1.40
N ILE A 108 5.77 27.40 -0.42
CA ILE A 108 6.68 28.58 -0.37
C ILE A 108 8.14 28.11 -0.30
N ILE A 109 8.45 27.11 0.55
CA ILE A 109 9.80 26.53 0.64
C ILE A 109 10.22 25.94 -0.72
N PHE A 110 9.31 25.25 -1.41
CA PHE A 110 9.57 24.71 -2.74
C PHE A 110 9.94 25.79 -3.76
N LEU A 111 9.24 26.93 -3.74
CA LEU A 111 9.53 28.07 -4.64
C LEU A 111 10.84 28.80 -4.28
N LEU A 112 11.11 28.99 -3.00
CA LEU A 112 12.33 29.67 -2.54
C LEU A 112 13.59 28.81 -2.79
N CYS A 113 13.51 27.51 -2.58
CA CYS A 113 14.61 26.57 -2.74
C CYS A 113 14.62 25.88 -4.12
N ARG A 114 13.93 26.45 -5.12
CA ARG A 114 13.73 25.83 -6.45
C ARG A 114 15.01 25.26 -7.06
N GLY A 115 16.12 25.99 -7.03
CA GLY A 115 17.38 25.57 -7.64
C GLY A 115 17.97 24.26 -7.09
N PHE A 116 17.71 23.95 -5.81
CA PHE A 116 18.12 22.70 -5.17
C PHE A 116 17.04 21.63 -5.28
N ILE A 117 15.79 22.00 -5.00
CA ILE A 117 14.68 21.04 -4.93
C ILE A 117 14.38 20.42 -6.29
N PHE A 118 14.39 21.20 -7.37
CA PHE A 118 14.10 20.67 -8.71
C PHE A 118 15.14 19.66 -9.20
N LYS A 119 16.39 19.77 -8.76
CA LYS A 119 17.42 18.75 -9.05
C LYS A 119 17.09 17.40 -8.41
N ILE A 120 16.45 17.41 -7.23
CA ILE A 120 16.10 16.20 -6.49
C ILE A 120 14.75 15.63 -6.96
N VAL A 121 13.76 16.51 -7.14
CA VAL A 121 12.38 16.10 -7.44
C VAL A 121 12.20 15.73 -8.91
N ALA A 122 12.98 16.35 -9.79
CA ALA A 122 12.98 16.16 -11.24
C ALA A 122 11.55 16.17 -11.84
N ILE A 123 10.70 17.09 -11.36
CA ILE A 123 9.37 17.38 -11.92
C ILE A 123 9.51 18.65 -12.77
N PRO A 124 8.91 18.70 -13.99
CA PRO A 124 8.90 19.93 -14.77
C PRO A 124 8.24 21.09 -14.02
N GLU A 125 8.91 22.24 -13.99
CA GLU A 125 8.53 23.40 -13.16
C GLU A 125 7.07 23.85 -13.36
N GLN A 126 6.58 23.77 -14.59
CA GLN A 126 5.21 24.12 -14.96
C GLN A 126 4.12 23.33 -14.22
N TYR A 127 4.42 22.14 -13.70
CA TYR A 127 3.45 21.30 -12.99
C TYR A 127 3.51 21.42 -11.47
N VAL A 128 4.41 22.22 -10.91
CA VAL A 128 4.55 22.37 -9.46
C VAL A 128 3.31 23.04 -8.86
N HIS A 129 2.75 24.03 -9.54
CA HIS A 129 1.50 24.68 -9.10
C HIS A 129 0.33 23.70 -9.05
N LEU A 130 0.22 22.82 -10.07
CA LEU A 130 -0.77 21.75 -10.11
C LEU A 130 -0.58 20.79 -8.94
N LEU A 131 0.66 20.42 -8.62
CA LEU A 131 1.01 19.52 -7.53
C LEU A 131 0.51 20.07 -6.19
N PHE A 132 0.87 21.31 -5.85
CA PHE A 132 0.47 21.89 -4.56
C PHE A 132 -1.01 22.22 -4.47
N PHE A 133 -1.65 22.62 -5.58
CA PHE A 133 -3.11 22.71 -5.66
C PHE A 133 -3.81 21.38 -5.36
N PHE A 134 -3.33 20.30 -5.96
CA PHE A 134 -3.81 18.95 -5.67
C PHE A 134 -3.55 18.54 -4.22
N LEU A 135 -2.35 18.79 -3.67
CA LEU A 135 -1.99 18.40 -2.30
C LEU A 135 -2.90 19.07 -1.27
N LEU A 136 -3.17 20.37 -1.42
CA LEU A 136 -4.03 21.14 -0.52
C LEU A 136 -5.43 20.50 -0.42
N PHE A 137 -6.07 20.26 -1.55
CA PHE A 137 -7.43 19.73 -1.57
C PHE A 137 -7.48 18.21 -1.32
N SER A 138 -6.43 17.48 -1.66
CA SER A 138 -6.31 16.06 -1.27
C SER A 138 -6.19 15.87 0.24
N PHE A 139 -5.50 16.77 0.94
CA PHE A 139 -5.47 16.75 2.39
C PHE A 139 -6.87 16.97 2.98
N CYS A 140 -7.62 17.98 2.51
CA CYS A 140 -9.01 18.19 2.94
C CYS A 140 -9.89 16.94 2.71
N ARG A 141 -9.70 16.26 1.59
CA ARG A 141 -10.40 15.00 1.30
C ARG A 141 -10.02 13.88 2.27
N LEU A 142 -8.74 13.75 2.66
CA LEU A 142 -8.31 12.76 3.66
C LEU A 142 -8.94 13.02 5.03
N VAL A 143 -9.00 14.30 5.47
CA VAL A 143 -9.69 14.71 6.70
C VAL A 143 -11.19 14.38 6.61
N TYR A 144 -11.83 14.68 5.48
CA TYR A 144 -13.23 14.34 5.24
C TYR A 144 -13.48 12.83 5.35
N TYR A 145 -12.65 12.00 4.71
CA TYR A 145 -12.74 10.54 4.84
C TYR A 145 -12.57 10.06 6.28
N ALA A 146 -11.62 10.62 7.01
CA ALA A 146 -11.38 10.27 8.40
C ALA A 146 -12.59 10.64 9.28
N ARG A 147 -13.18 11.83 9.07
CA ARG A 147 -14.42 12.27 9.75
C ARG A 147 -15.57 11.32 9.51
N GLU A 148 -15.91 11.08 8.21
CA GLU A 148 -17.05 10.26 7.85
C GLU A 148 -16.86 8.80 8.31
N ARG A 149 -15.61 8.31 8.31
CA ARG A 149 -15.25 6.99 8.84
C ARG A 149 -15.44 6.90 10.35
N THR A 150 -15.01 7.92 11.09
CA THR A 150 -15.17 8.02 12.55
C THR A 150 -16.66 8.07 12.93
N LEU A 151 -17.48 8.72 12.11
CA LEU A 151 -18.93 8.80 12.29
C LEU A 151 -19.70 7.59 11.72
N TYR A 152 -19.01 6.50 11.31
CA TYR A 152 -19.60 5.30 10.71
C TYR A 152 -20.47 5.55 9.47
N ARG A 153 -20.26 6.66 8.76
CA ARG A 153 -20.99 7.00 7.52
C ARG A 153 -20.36 6.30 6.30
N TYR A 154 -20.30 4.97 6.35
CA TYR A 154 -19.60 4.15 5.36
C TYR A 154 -20.12 4.32 3.93
N LYS A 155 -21.42 4.60 3.72
CA LYS A 155 -21.98 4.84 2.38
C LYS A 155 -21.37 6.07 1.74
N THR A 156 -21.28 7.17 2.47
CA THR A 156 -20.67 8.44 2.01
C THR A 156 -19.21 8.21 1.66
N VAL A 157 -18.45 7.52 2.53
CA VAL A 157 -17.04 7.18 2.26
C VAL A 157 -16.92 6.35 0.99
N ALA A 158 -17.76 5.32 0.80
CA ALA A 158 -17.73 4.47 -0.38
C ALA A 158 -18.01 5.26 -1.67
N VAL A 159 -19.05 6.10 -1.68
CA VAL A 159 -19.42 6.93 -2.84
C VAL A 159 -18.31 7.91 -3.19
N VAL A 160 -17.81 8.68 -2.20
CA VAL A 160 -16.75 9.66 -2.46
C VAL A 160 -15.45 8.96 -2.89
N THR A 161 -15.11 7.80 -2.31
CA THR A 161 -13.98 6.99 -2.76
C THR A 161 -14.14 6.57 -4.22
N PHE A 162 -15.31 6.04 -4.59
CA PHE A 162 -15.58 5.62 -5.96
C PHE A 162 -15.46 6.80 -6.96
N ILE A 163 -16.10 7.93 -6.65
CA ILE A 163 -16.04 9.14 -7.50
C ILE A 163 -14.60 9.62 -7.65
N THR A 164 -13.82 9.67 -6.55
CA THR A 164 -12.43 10.14 -6.57
C THR A 164 -11.51 9.24 -7.39
N LEU A 165 -11.78 7.96 -7.45
CA LEU A 165 -10.94 7.02 -8.21
C LEU A 165 -11.38 6.94 -9.67
N PHE A 166 -12.68 6.90 -9.92
CA PHE A 166 -13.23 6.64 -11.24
C PHE A 166 -13.24 7.89 -12.12
N VAL A 167 -13.78 9.01 -11.61
CA VAL A 167 -13.97 10.24 -12.42
C VAL A 167 -12.65 10.81 -12.94
N PRO A 168 -11.60 11.03 -12.12
CA PRO A 168 -10.32 11.52 -12.61
C PRO A 168 -9.66 10.55 -13.59
N THR A 169 -9.79 9.24 -13.36
CA THR A 169 -9.21 8.23 -14.26
C THR A 169 -9.88 8.27 -15.63
N VAL A 170 -11.21 8.32 -15.68
CA VAL A 170 -11.96 8.40 -16.95
C VAL A 170 -11.65 9.69 -17.70
N ILE A 171 -11.70 10.84 -17.02
CA ILE A 171 -11.37 12.14 -17.63
C ILE A 171 -9.95 12.12 -18.19
N SER A 172 -8.99 11.59 -17.41
CA SER A 172 -7.59 11.49 -17.83
C SER A 172 -7.41 10.59 -19.05
N VAL A 173 -8.11 9.43 -19.11
CA VAL A 173 -8.08 8.53 -20.29
C VAL A 173 -8.65 9.23 -21.52
N LEU A 174 -9.80 9.91 -21.38
CA LEU A 174 -10.42 10.61 -22.49
C LEU A 174 -9.52 11.74 -23.01
N LEU A 175 -8.95 12.54 -22.13
CA LEU A 175 -8.06 13.63 -22.55
C LEU A 175 -6.80 13.10 -23.26
N VAL A 176 -6.17 12.03 -22.74
CA VAL A 176 -5.00 11.41 -23.38
C VAL A 176 -5.37 10.80 -24.73
N TYR A 177 -6.57 10.25 -24.89
CA TYR A 177 -7.03 9.67 -26.15
C TYR A 177 -7.29 10.72 -27.24
N PHE A 178 -7.88 11.89 -26.89
CA PHE A 178 -8.27 12.90 -27.85
C PHE A 178 -7.17 13.93 -28.14
N LEU A 179 -6.16 14.08 -27.28
CA LEU A 179 -5.07 15.05 -27.51
C LEU A 179 -3.93 14.41 -28.30
N PRO A 180 -3.18 15.23 -29.09
CA PRO A 180 -1.99 14.78 -29.83
C PRO A 180 -0.88 14.33 -28.87
N GLU A 181 0.05 13.51 -29.36
CA GLU A 181 1.15 12.93 -28.56
C GLU A 181 1.94 13.96 -27.75
N SER A 182 2.21 15.13 -28.33
CA SER A 182 2.93 16.22 -27.66
C SER A 182 2.22 16.77 -26.41
N GLY A 183 0.93 16.54 -26.25
CA GLY A 183 0.13 17.01 -25.12
C GLY A 183 -0.29 15.94 -24.13
N GLN A 184 0.07 14.67 -24.34
CA GLN A 184 -0.45 13.54 -23.56
C GLN A 184 -0.04 13.57 -22.08
N LEU A 185 1.19 14.01 -21.77
CA LEU A 185 1.62 14.20 -20.37
C LEU A 185 0.73 15.21 -19.65
N SER A 186 0.57 16.40 -20.26
CA SER A 186 -0.31 17.46 -19.71
C SER A 186 -1.74 16.97 -19.58
N ALA A 187 -2.27 16.31 -20.60
CA ALA A 187 -3.62 15.75 -20.60
C ALA A 187 -3.82 14.78 -19.43
N ARG A 188 -2.86 13.90 -19.18
CA ARG A 188 -2.92 12.94 -18.10
C ARG A 188 -2.80 13.61 -16.72
N LEU A 189 -1.88 14.57 -16.56
CA LEU A 189 -1.70 15.29 -15.30
C LEU A 189 -2.92 16.14 -14.97
N TYR A 190 -3.34 17.03 -15.88
CA TYR A 190 -4.51 17.87 -15.62
C TYR A 190 -5.81 17.04 -15.53
N GLY A 191 -5.98 16.02 -16.39
CA GLY A 191 -7.16 15.15 -16.39
C GLY A 191 -7.32 14.33 -15.12
N TYR A 192 -6.25 14.03 -14.42
CA TYR A 192 -6.30 13.29 -13.15
C TYR A 192 -6.31 14.20 -11.93
N TYR A 193 -5.40 15.18 -11.86
CA TYR A 193 -5.16 15.95 -10.64
C TYR A 193 -6.17 17.10 -10.45
N VAL A 194 -6.65 17.73 -11.52
CA VAL A 194 -7.67 18.80 -11.40
C VAL A 194 -9.01 18.27 -10.91
N PRO A 195 -9.63 17.23 -11.53
CA PRO A 195 -10.88 16.67 -11.00
C PRO A 195 -10.72 16.13 -9.58
N SER A 196 -9.57 15.54 -9.25
CA SER A 196 -9.27 15.09 -7.89
C SER A 196 -9.25 16.24 -6.89
N ALA A 197 -8.67 17.38 -7.26
CA ALA A 197 -8.65 18.59 -6.44
C ALA A 197 -10.05 19.22 -6.30
N VAL A 198 -10.86 19.23 -7.36
CA VAL A 198 -12.25 19.72 -7.32
C VAL A 198 -13.09 18.88 -6.35
N ILE A 199 -12.94 17.56 -6.34
CA ILE A 199 -13.59 16.69 -5.35
C ILE A 199 -13.10 17.03 -3.94
N GLY A 200 -11.80 17.29 -3.78
CA GLY A 200 -11.21 17.73 -2.51
C GLY A 200 -11.73 19.09 -2.05
N LEU A 201 -11.97 20.03 -2.96
CA LEU A 201 -12.60 21.33 -2.69
C LEU A 201 -14.03 21.15 -2.17
N TYR A 202 -14.82 20.26 -2.77
CA TYR A 202 -16.13 19.90 -2.25
C TYR A 202 -16.06 19.36 -0.82
N CYS A 203 -15.07 18.48 -0.54
CA CYS A 203 -14.82 17.98 0.81
C CYS A 203 -14.46 19.12 1.78
N ALA A 204 -13.58 20.05 1.38
CA ALA A 204 -13.21 21.22 2.16
C ALA A 204 -14.44 22.09 2.50
N ALA A 205 -15.26 22.41 1.50
CA ALA A 205 -16.51 23.16 1.70
C ALA A 205 -17.45 22.46 2.68
N SER A 206 -17.50 21.12 2.65
CA SER A 206 -18.30 20.34 3.61
C SER A 206 -17.73 20.37 5.05
N LEU A 207 -16.40 20.38 5.18
CA LEU A 207 -15.74 20.45 6.50
C LEU A 207 -15.95 21.80 7.19
N PHE A 208 -15.96 22.90 6.41
CA PHE A 208 -16.11 24.25 6.93
C PHE A 208 -17.56 24.75 6.99
N ARG A 209 -18.55 23.90 6.73
CA ARG A 209 -19.99 24.29 6.78
C ARG A 209 -20.44 24.91 8.09
N LYS A 210 -19.83 24.53 9.21
CA LYS A 210 -20.13 25.04 10.55
C LYS A 210 -19.28 26.24 10.98
N GLY A 211 -18.50 26.78 10.06
CA GLY A 211 -17.57 27.88 10.30
C GLY A 211 -16.11 27.41 10.37
N ILE A 212 -15.21 28.40 10.34
CA ILE A 212 -13.76 28.18 10.48
C ILE A 212 -13.39 28.52 11.93
N SER A 213 -12.88 27.52 12.64
CA SER A 213 -12.33 27.69 13.99
C SER A 213 -10.89 27.22 14.01
N ILE A 214 -9.98 28.01 14.59
CA ILE A 214 -8.58 27.67 14.77
C ILE A 214 -8.26 27.79 16.24
N GLN A 215 -7.99 26.67 16.88
CA GLN A 215 -7.61 26.65 18.30
C GLN A 215 -6.27 25.95 18.46
N TRP A 216 -5.28 26.65 19.02
CA TRP A 216 -3.92 26.15 19.15
C TRP A 216 -3.81 24.88 19.98
N HIS A 217 -4.63 24.70 20.99
CA HIS A 217 -4.61 23.47 21.80
C HIS A 217 -4.99 22.22 20.98
N TYR A 218 -5.94 22.32 20.02
CA TYR A 218 -6.27 21.23 19.09
C TYR A 218 -5.13 20.96 18.11
N CYS A 219 -4.51 22.00 17.59
CA CYS A 219 -3.35 21.86 16.70
C CYS A 219 -2.18 21.15 17.40
N ARG A 220 -1.87 21.57 18.63
CA ARG A 220 -0.82 20.96 19.46
C ARG A 220 -1.11 19.49 19.76
N TYR A 221 -2.35 19.18 20.18
CA TYR A 221 -2.78 17.82 20.42
C TYR A 221 -2.62 16.95 19.16
N ALA A 222 -3.08 17.43 18.00
CA ALA A 222 -2.97 16.74 16.75
C ALA A 222 -1.50 16.47 16.35
N LEU A 223 -0.61 17.46 16.48
CA LEU A 223 0.82 17.30 16.13
C LEU A 223 1.53 16.28 17.03
N ILE A 224 1.25 16.27 18.34
CA ILE A 224 1.85 15.29 19.26
C ILE A 224 1.51 13.85 18.86
N LEU A 225 0.28 13.61 18.41
CA LEU A 225 -0.14 12.29 17.97
C LEU A 225 0.32 11.97 16.54
N ALA A 226 0.37 12.96 15.66
CA ALA A 226 0.63 12.79 14.25
C ALA A 226 2.12 12.60 13.92
N ILE A 227 3.04 13.30 14.61
CA ILE A 227 4.48 13.23 14.30
C ILE A 227 5.05 11.79 14.37
N PRO A 228 4.78 10.98 15.39
CA PRO A 228 5.24 9.59 15.42
C PRO A 228 4.67 8.76 14.25
N LEU A 229 3.40 8.98 13.89
CA LEU A 229 2.75 8.32 12.76
C LEU A 229 3.38 8.73 11.44
N LEU A 230 3.67 10.03 11.26
CA LEU A 230 4.35 10.55 10.09
C LEU A 230 5.70 9.86 9.87
N VAL A 231 6.53 9.76 10.92
CA VAL A 231 7.84 9.08 10.83
C VAL A 231 7.66 7.62 10.39
N HIS A 232 6.68 6.93 10.96
CA HIS A 232 6.40 5.54 10.61
C HIS A 232 5.98 5.37 9.14
N TYR A 233 4.99 6.14 8.68
CA TYR A 233 4.49 6.03 7.30
C TYR A 233 5.51 6.53 6.28
N LEU A 234 6.23 7.60 6.58
CA LEU A 234 7.29 8.12 5.72
C LEU A 234 8.41 7.08 5.54
N THR A 235 8.85 6.44 6.63
CA THR A 235 9.83 5.37 6.58
C THR A 235 9.36 4.19 5.72
N ALA A 236 8.12 3.76 5.88
CA ALA A 236 7.55 2.70 5.06
C ALA A 236 7.46 3.11 3.57
N TYR A 237 7.14 4.36 3.29
CA TYR A 237 7.11 4.91 1.94
C TYR A 237 8.52 4.93 1.32
N LEU A 238 9.49 5.44 2.03
CA LEU A 238 10.89 5.52 1.59
C LEU A 238 11.45 4.13 1.24
N LEU A 239 11.12 3.11 2.00
CA LEU A 239 11.58 1.75 1.73
C LEU A 239 10.93 1.15 0.45
N ASN A 240 9.63 1.39 0.23
CA ASN A 240 8.86 0.69 -0.79
C ASN A 240 8.69 1.46 -2.10
N SER A 241 8.64 2.80 -2.08
CA SER A 241 8.09 3.58 -3.19
C SER A 241 9.07 4.57 -3.83
N THR A 242 10.31 4.69 -3.35
CA THR A 242 11.30 5.64 -3.88
C THR A 242 11.96 5.20 -5.19
N ASN A 243 11.79 3.94 -5.59
CA ASN A 243 12.52 3.39 -6.74
C ASN A 243 12.19 4.10 -8.06
N VAL A 244 10.93 4.55 -8.25
CA VAL A 244 10.54 5.31 -9.46
C VAL A 244 11.25 6.67 -9.51
N MET A 245 11.33 7.36 -8.37
CA MET A 245 12.01 8.65 -8.24
C MET A 245 13.52 8.51 -8.49
N ILE A 246 14.16 7.50 -7.89
CA ILE A 246 15.59 7.23 -8.06
C ILE A 246 15.89 6.85 -9.52
N ALA A 247 15.07 5.98 -10.13
CA ALA A 247 15.21 5.59 -11.53
C ALA A 247 15.11 6.82 -12.45
N LYS A 248 14.13 7.70 -12.23
CA LYS A 248 13.95 8.92 -13.00
C LYS A 248 15.17 9.84 -12.91
N ASN A 249 15.65 10.10 -11.71
CA ASN A 249 16.75 11.03 -11.46
C ASN A 249 18.08 10.57 -12.03
N ILE A 250 18.36 9.27 -12.03
CA ILE A 250 19.66 8.73 -12.41
C ILE A 250 19.64 8.17 -13.83
N SER A 251 18.57 7.46 -14.21
CA SER A 251 18.50 6.72 -15.48
C SER A 251 17.46 7.29 -16.46
N GLY A 252 16.73 8.34 -16.08
CA GLY A 252 15.79 9.05 -16.95
C GLY A 252 14.35 8.53 -16.90
N THR A 253 13.50 9.15 -17.74
CA THR A 253 12.04 8.95 -17.74
C THR A 253 11.63 7.55 -18.15
N GLU A 254 12.28 6.97 -19.16
CA GLU A 254 11.97 5.62 -19.63
C GLU A 254 12.27 4.57 -18.56
N ALA A 255 13.35 4.75 -17.80
CA ALA A 255 13.69 3.90 -16.66
C ALA A 255 12.61 3.94 -15.56
N ALA A 256 12.10 5.15 -15.26
CA ALA A 256 10.98 5.33 -14.35
C ALA A 256 9.71 4.63 -14.85
N ALA A 257 9.46 4.66 -16.16
CA ALA A 257 8.32 3.97 -16.76
C ALA A 257 8.44 2.44 -16.64
N VAL A 258 9.62 1.89 -16.95
CA VAL A 258 9.89 0.44 -16.87
C VAL A 258 9.68 -0.07 -15.43
N ILE A 259 10.25 0.62 -14.43
CA ILE A 259 10.09 0.22 -13.02
C ILE A 259 8.64 0.40 -12.54
N SER A 260 7.93 1.44 -13.02
CA SER A 260 6.53 1.70 -12.65
C SER A 260 5.58 0.61 -13.19
N ILE A 261 5.77 0.12 -14.41
CA ILE A 261 5.00 -1.01 -14.96
C ILE A 261 5.25 -2.27 -14.15
N ALA A 262 6.49 -2.57 -13.78
CA ALA A 262 6.82 -3.71 -12.94
C ALA A 262 6.14 -3.60 -11.55
N TYR A 263 6.13 -2.42 -10.93
CA TYR A 263 5.39 -2.19 -9.68
C TYR A 263 3.88 -2.34 -9.84
N SER A 264 3.31 -1.90 -10.95
CA SER A 264 1.87 -2.06 -11.21
C SER A 264 1.46 -3.54 -11.22
N ALA A 265 2.32 -4.42 -11.73
CA ALA A 265 2.12 -5.86 -11.66
C ALA A 265 2.16 -6.40 -10.22
N THR A 266 3.05 -5.89 -9.36
CA THR A 266 3.14 -6.32 -7.96
C THR A 266 1.99 -5.82 -7.09
N HIS A 267 1.32 -4.73 -7.47
CA HIS A 267 0.23 -4.15 -6.66
C HIS A 267 -0.94 -5.11 -6.41
N ILE A 268 -1.26 -6.01 -7.33
CA ILE A 268 -2.30 -7.03 -7.12
C ILE A 268 -1.92 -7.93 -5.94
N LEU A 269 -0.66 -8.37 -5.88
CA LEU A 269 -0.16 -9.22 -4.80
C LEU A 269 -0.19 -8.48 -3.47
N VAL A 270 0.22 -7.21 -3.47
CA VAL A 270 0.19 -6.36 -2.26
C VAL A 270 -1.23 -6.26 -1.70
N VAL A 271 -2.24 -6.07 -2.56
CA VAL A 271 -3.66 -6.04 -2.14
C VAL A 271 -4.09 -7.36 -1.51
N PHE A 272 -3.75 -8.47 -2.14
CA PHE A 272 -4.06 -9.80 -1.61
C PHE A 272 -3.40 -10.00 -0.24
N PHE A 273 -2.13 -9.65 -0.10
CA PHE A 273 -1.39 -9.79 1.16
C PHE A 273 -1.96 -8.88 2.26
N GLN A 274 -2.33 -7.65 1.94
CA GLN A 274 -2.96 -6.73 2.88
C GLN A 274 -4.34 -7.24 3.34
N ALA A 275 -5.15 -7.77 2.43
CA ALA A 275 -6.45 -8.34 2.76
C ALA A 275 -6.35 -9.55 3.69
N THR A 276 -5.38 -10.42 3.46
CA THR A 276 -5.16 -11.63 4.27
C THR A 276 -4.48 -11.32 5.60
N SER A 277 -3.61 -10.31 5.67
CA SER A 277 -2.88 -9.96 6.88
C SER A 277 -3.79 -9.49 8.02
N GLY A 278 -4.90 -8.80 7.71
CA GLY A 278 -5.89 -8.39 8.72
C GLY A 278 -6.52 -9.57 9.45
N ALA A 279 -6.94 -10.59 8.71
CA ALA A 279 -7.49 -11.83 9.29
C ALA A 279 -6.41 -12.62 10.06
N LEU A 280 -5.20 -12.66 9.51
CA LEU A 280 -4.05 -13.30 10.15
C LEU A 280 -3.70 -12.64 11.48
N THR A 281 -3.73 -11.31 11.55
CA THR A 281 -3.43 -10.55 12.77
C THR A 281 -4.33 -10.96 13.91
N THR A 282 -5.65 -10.92 13.71
CA THR A 282 -6.62 -11.34 14.74
C THR A 282 -6.39 -12.78 15.15
N TRP A 283 -6.21 -13.68 14.17
CA TRP A 283 -6.03 -15.11 14.45
C TRP A 283 -4.73 -15.41 15.22
N VAL A 284 -3.62 -14.74 14.89
CA VAL A 284 -2.34 -14.91 15.60
C VAL A 284 -2.47 -14.40 17.03
N MET A 285 -3.02 -13.20 17.23
CA MET A 285 -3.18 -12.59 18.55
C MET A 285 -4.03 -13.46 19.47
N ASP A 286 -5.20 -13.94 18.98
CA ASP A 286 -6.08 -14.85 19.75
C ASP A 286 -5.36 -16.13 20.19
N ASN A 287 -4.58 -16.77 19.28
CA ASN A 287 -3.89 -18.01 19.61
C ASN A 287 -2.69 -17.79 20.54
N LEU A 288 -2.02 -16.63 20.49
CA LEU A 288 -0.97 -16.28 21.43
C LEU A 288 -1.53 -16.04 22.84
N GLU A 289 -2.68 -15.36 22.94
CA GLU A 289 -3.39 -15.15 24.21
C GLU A 289 -3.73 -16.47 24.90
N PHE A 290 -4.17 -17.47 24.11
CA PHE A 290 -4.43 -18.82 24.61
C PHE A 290 -3.18 -19.70 24.75
N LYS A 291 -1.97 -19.12 24.65
CA LYS A 291 -0.66 -19.82 24.74
C LYS A 291 -0.50 -21.00 23.76
N LYS A 292 -1.14 -20.92 22.58
CA LYS A 292 -1.12 -21.97 21.54
C LYS A 292 -0.03 -21.73 20.50
N ALA A 293 1.23 -21.51 20.92
CA ALA A 293 2.36 -21.23 20.03
C ALA A 293 2.54 -22.27 18.90
N GLY A 294 2.33 -23.57 19.18
CA GLY A 294 2.39 -24.62 18.17
C GLY A 294 1.32 -24.50 17.07
N THR A 295 0.13 -23.97 17.41
CA THR A 295 -0.93 -23.69 16.42
C THR A 295 -0.53 -22.50 15.55
N VAL A 296 0.01 -21.43 16.16
CA VAL A 296 0.53 -20.26 15.45
C VAL A 296 1.62 -20.69 14.49
N ARG A 297 2.61 -21.48 14.94
CA ARG A 297 3.70 -22.01 14.12
C ARG A 297 3.21 -22.74 12.87
N LYS A 298 2.24 -23.64 12.99
CA LYS A 298 1.68 -24.40 11.87
C LYS A 298 0.86 -23.49 10.92
N GLY A 299 -0.01 -22.66 11.46
CA GLY A 299 -0.89 -21.80 10.66
C GLY A 299 -0.13 -20.72 9.90
N THR A 300 0.85 -20.07 10.52
CA THR A 300 1.72 -19.09 9.84
C THR A 300 2.58 -19.75 8.76
N PHE A 301 3.04 -20.99 8.96
CA PHE A 301 3.77 -21.71 7.92
C PHE A 301 2.88 -22.05 6.71
N TYR A 302 1.63 -22.49 6.91
CA TYR A 302 0.68 -22.66 5.82
C TYR A 302 0.38 -21.36 5.08
N TYR A 303 0.33 -20.25 5.81
CA TYR A 303 0.20 -18.93 5.19
C TYR A 303 1.42 -18.61 4.30
N VAL A 304 2.64 -18.87 4.78
CA VAL A 304 3.88 -18.71 3.97
C VAL A 304 3.83 -19.56 2.70
N LEU A 305 3.37 -20.81 2.78
CA LEU A 305 3.22 -21.69 1.61
C LEU A 305 2.19 -21.16 0.62
N LEU A 306 1.07 -20.61 1.11
CA LEU A 306 0.06 -19.98 0.26
C LEU A 306 0.66 -18.77 -0.48
N LEU A 307 1.37 -17.89 0.23
CA LEU A 307 2.05 -16.75 -0.40
C LEU A 307 3.08 -17.20 -1.43
N ALA A 308 3.87 -18.23 -1.11
CA ALA A 308 4.85 -18.80 -2.03
C ALA A 308 4.20 -19.35 -3.30
N ALA A 309 3.08 -20.04 -3.18
CA ALA A 309 2.35 -20.56 -4.35
C ALA A 309 1.92 -19.41 -5.28
N ILE A 310 1.40 -18.32 -4.72
CA ILE A 310 0.96 -17.17 -5.51
C ILE A 310 2.13 -16.49 -6.23
N ILE A 311 3.28 -16.29 -5.54
CA ILE A 311 4.42 -15.66 -6.18
C ILE A 311 5.07 -16.55 -7.24
N ILE A 312 5.11 -17.87 -7.06
CA ILE A 312 5.60 -18.82 -8.05
C ILE A 312 4.79 -18.67 -9.35
N VAL A 313 3.46 -18.66 -9.26
CA VAL A 313 2.59 -18.44 -10.42
C VAL A 313 2.90 -17.10 -11.06
N THR A 314 3.03 -16.02 -10.28
CA THR A 314 3.31 -14.69 -10.82
C THR A 314 4.68 -14.62 -11.52
N ILE A 315 5.72 -15.23 -10.95
CA ILE A 315 7.05 -15.29 -11.56
C ILE A 315 7.00 -16.06 -12.89
N LEU A 316 6.31 -17.19 -12.92
CA LEU A 316 6.20 -18.00 -14.13
C LEU A 316 5.41 -17.29 -15.24
N PHE A 317 4.39 -16.49 -14.90
CA PHE A 317 3.60 -15.70 -15.85
C PHE A 317 4.12 -14.27 -16.08
N THR A 318 5.31 -13.93 -15.61
CA THR A 318 5.88 -12.57 -15.73
C THR A 318 5.85 -12.01 -17.17
N PRO A 319 6.28 -12.74 -18.22
CA PRO A 319 6.28 -12.20 -19.58
C PRO A 319 4.87 -11.83 -20.05
N GLU A 320 3.87 -12.67 -19.77
CA GLU A 320 2.49 -12.46 -20.16
C GLU A 320 1.88 -11.26 -19.37
N VAL A 321 2.15 -11.19 -18.08
CA VAL A 321 1.67 -10.08 -17.23
C VAL A 321 2.23 -8.75 -17.72
N ILE A 322 3.53 -8.66 -18.03
CA ILE A 322 4.13 -7.43 -18.55
C ILE A 322 3.59 -7.12 -19.96
N GLN A 323 3.39 -8.12 -20.80
CA GLN A 323 2.81 -7.92 -22.13
C GLN A 323 1.38 -7.38 -22.08
N ILE A 324 0.58 -7.85 -21.11
CA ILE A 324 -0.79 -7.34 -20.87
C ILE A 324 -0.74 -5.90 -20.36
N LEU A 325 0.13 -5.60 -19.39
CA LEU A 325 0.18 -4.30 -18.73
C LEU A 325 0.84 -3.21 -19.58
N GLY A 326 2.00 -3.51 -20.20
CA GLY A 326 2.81 -2.50 -20.87
C GLY A 326 3.01 -2.74 -22.37
N GLY A 327 2.78 -3.98 -22.86
CA GLY A 327 3.09 -4.35 -24.22
C GLY A 327 4.61 -4.45 -24.49
N LYS A 328 4.99 -4.49 -25.76
CA LYS A 328 6.40 -4.63 -26.17
C LYS A 328 7.30 -3.47 -25.74
N LYS A 329 6.74 -2.26 -25.60
CA LYS A 329 7.48 -1.05 -25.17
C LYS A 329 8.16 -1.22 -23.80
N TYR A 330 7.64 -2.07 -22.93
CA TYR A 330 8.10 -2.27 -21.55
C TYR A 330 8.68 -3.67 -21.31
N ALA A 331 9.19 -4.33 -22.34
CA ALA A 331 9.80 -5.66 -22.23
C ALA A 331 10.93 -5.73 -21.17
N ALA A 332 11.65 -4.63 -20.96
CA ALA A 332 12.68 -4.54 -19.91
C ALA A 332 12.12 -4.79 -18.48
N SER A 333 10.82 -4.51 -18.24
CA SER A 333 10.17 -4.79 -16.95
C SER A 333 10.10 -6.28 -16.62
N VAL A 334 10.22 -7.18 -17.61
CA VAL A 334 10.25 -8.64 -17.42
C VAL A 334 11.41 -9.06 -16.52
N ALA A 335 12.56 -8.43 -16.65
CA ALA A 335 13.73 -8.73 -15.83
C ALA A 335 13.58 -8.24 -14.37
N LEU A 336 12.77 -7.21 -14.14
CA LEU A 336 12.60 -6.59 -12.81
C LEU A 336 11.51 -7.28 -11.97
N LEU A 337 10.44 -7.74 -12.61
CA LEU A 337 9.24 -8.22 -11.91
C LEU A 337 9.50 -9.41 -10.97
N PRO A 338 10.27 -10.45 -11.33
CA PRO A 338 10.53 -11.58 -10.44
C PRO A 338 11.15 -11.18 -9.11
N GLY A 339 12.14 -10.29 -9.14
CA GLY A 339 12.79 -9.80 -7.93
C GLY A 339 11.87 -8.89 -7.09
N LEU A 340 11.03 -8.04 -7.72
CA LEU A 340 10.04 -7.23 -7.01
C LEU A 340 8.98 -8.09 -6.31
N VAL A 341 8.48 -9.11 -6.99
CA VAL A 341 7.52 -10.09 -6.42
C VAL A 341 8.15 -10.83 -5.25
N PHE A 342 9.40 -11.25 -5.39
CA PHE A 342 10.15 -11.93 -4.34
C PHE A 342 10.39 -11.03 -3.12
N GLY A 343 10.80 -9.78 -3.34
CA GLY A 343 10.93 -8.79 -2.26
C GLY A 343 9.60 -8.57 -1.51
N THR A 344 8.50 -8.44 -2.25
CA THR A 344 7.15 -8.30 -1.68
C THR A 344 6.74 -9.53 -0.87
N PHE A 345 7.13 -10.72 -1.29
CA PHE A 345 6.91 -11.97 -0.55
C PHE A 345 7.67 -11.95 0.78
N ILE A 346 8.97 -11.66 0.78
CA ILE A 346 9.77 -11.60 2.01
C ILE A 346 9.20 -10.56 2.99
N GLN A 347 8.80 -9.39 2.50
CA GLN A 347 8.15 -8.36 3.29
C GLN A 347 6.84 -8.88 3.92
N SER A 348 6.02 -9.61 3.15
CA SER A 348 4.74 -10.16 3.62
C SER A 348 4.95 -11.25 4.68
N VAL A 349 5.98 -12.07 4.52
CA VAL A 349 6.38 -13.07 5.53
C VAL A 349 6.88 -12.37 6.80
N THR A 350 7.65 -11.29 6.67
CA THR A 350 8.14 -10.48 7.81
C THR A 350 6.98 -9.86 8.59
N THR A 351 5.85 -9.56 7.94
CA THR A 351 4.64 -9.05 8.62
C THR A 351 4.14 -10.01 9.70
N VAL A 352 4.32 -11.32 9.55
CA VAL A 352 3.97 -12.32 10.59
C VAL A 352 4.73 -12.03 11.89
N PHE A 353 6.02 -11.71 11.78
CA PHE A 353 6.85 -11.38 12.94
C PHE A 353 6.45 -10.04 13.56
N THR A 354 6.12 -9.06 12.71
CA THR A 354 5.62 -7.76 13.17
C THR A 354 4.31 -7.90 13.96
N ILE A 355 3.42 -8.82 13.56
CA ILE A 355 2.18 -9.12 14.30
C ILE A 355 2.50 -9.64 15.70
N ILE A 356 3.45 -10.58 15.82
CA ILE A 356 3.87 -11.15 17.12
C ILE A 356 4.52 -10.06 17.99
N LEU A 357 5.39 -9.21 17.42
CA LEU A 357 6.03 -8.10 18.12
C LEU A 357 5.02 -7.01 18.53
N THR A 358 3.94 -6.84 17.76
CA THR A 358 2.83 -5.95 18.12
C THR A 358 2.09 -6.47 19.34
N TYR A 359 1.83 -7.77 19.41
CA TYR A 359 1.25 -8.42 20.58
C TYR A 359 2.13 -8.20 21.83
N ASP A 360 3.45 -8.30 21.69
CA ASP A 360 4.44 -8.10 22.74
C ASP A 360 4.76 -6.61 23.04
N LYS A 361 4.11 -5.64 22.34
CA LYS A 361 4.35 -4.18 22.47
C LYS A 361 5.78 -3.72 22.10
N ASN A 362 6.55 -4.54 21.42
CA ASN A 362 7.95 -4.27 21.00
C ASN A 362 8.09 -3.71 19.57
N VAL A 363 7.05 -3.06 19.05
CA VAL A 363 7.01 -2.55 17.64
C VAL A 363 8.00 -1.42 17.38
N VAL A 364 8.34 -0.63 18.41
CA VAL A 364 9.23 0.53 18.27
C VAL A 364 10.61 0.11 17.74
N LYS A 365 11.14 -1.02 18.19
CA LYS A 365 12.43 -1.56 17.71
C LYS A 365 12.35 -1.91 16.23
N THR A 366 11.29 -2.56 15.80
CA THR A 366 11.04 -2.87 14.37
C THR A 366 11.00 -1.61 13.52
N ALA A 367 10.29 -0.58 13.98
CA ALA A 367 10.18 0.70 13.27
C ALA A 367 11.55 1.39 13.13
N ALA A 368 12.37 1.39 14.18
CA ALA A 368 13.72 1.97 14.16
C ALA A 368 14.62 1.26 13.14
N PHE A 369 14.65 -0.08 13.14
CA PHE A 369 15.42 -0.83 12.14
C PHE A 369 14.90 -0.60 10.73
N THR A 370 13.58 -0.56 10.52
CA THR A 370 12.99 -0.27 9.21
C THR A 370 13.43 1.11 8.70
N GLY A 371 13.45 2.12 9.57
CA GLY A 371 13.94 3.46 9.25
C GLY A 371 15.41 3.50 8.85
N LEU A 372 16.26 2.87 9.64
CA LEU A 372 17.69 2.76 9.35
C LEU A 372 17.94 2.09 7.99
N PHE A 373 17.29 0.94 7.75
CA PHE A 373 17.46 0.20 6.49
C PHE A 373 16.83 0.90 5.29
N ALA A 374 15.80 1.74 5.48
CA ALA A 374 15.28 2.59 4.40
C ALA A 374 16.33 3.59 3.92
N LEU A 375 17.04 4.27 4.85
CA LEU A 375 18.11 5.21 4.51
C LEU A 375 19.30 4.49 3.84
N ILE A 376 19.74 3.37 4.39
CA ILE A 376 20.80 2.54 3.79
C ILE A 376 20.39 2.09 2.38
N SER A 377 19.15 1.65 2.19
CA SER A 377 18.60 1.24 0.90
C SER A 377 18.71 2.36 -0.14
N ILE A 378 18.29 3.57 0.22
CA ILE A 378 18.35 4.72 -0.70
C ILE A 378 19.80 5.05 -1.05
N ALA A 379 20.68 5.16 -0.05
CA ALA A 379 22.09 5.47 -0.28
C ALA A 379 22.77 4.43 -1.19
N THR A 380 22.56 3.14 -0.92
CA THR A 380 23.09 2.04 -1.73
C THR A 380 22.58 2.06 -3.16
N LYS A 381 21.27 2.33 -3.36
CA LYS A 381 20.68 2.43 -4.71
C LYS A 381 21.25 3.60 -5.49
N VAL A 382 21.35 4.78 -4.89
CA VAL A 382 21.89 5.97 -5.54
C VAL A 382 23.35 5.74 -5.94
N TRP A 383 24.12 5.02 -5.12
CA TRP A 383 25.53 4.73 -5.39
C TRP A 383 25.70 3.67 -6.48
N LEU A 384 24.97 2.56 -6.45
CA LEU A 384 25.17 1.43 -7.35
C LEU A 384 24.42 1.52 -8.69
N LEU A 385 23.33 2.28 -8.75
CA LEU A 385 22.46 2.35 -9.93
C LEU A 385 23.16 2.82 -11.21
N PRO A 386 24.09 3.83 -11.18
CA PRO A 386 24.79 4.29 -12.37
C PRO A 386 25.61 3.20 -13.06
N GLU A 387 26.20 2.29 -12.27
CA GLU A 387 27.13 1.27 -12.79
C GLU A 387 26.41 -0.05 -13.15
N HIS A 388 25.38 -0.43 -12.39
CA HIS A 388 24.79 -1.76 -12.47
C HIS A 388 23.34 -1.78 -13.02
N GLY A 389 22.78 -0.61 -13.34
CA GLY A 389 21.46 -0.49 -13.96
C GLY A 389 20.28 -0.82 -13.04
N LEU A 390 19.06 -0.85 -13.61
CA LEU A 390 17.79 -0.90 -12.88
C LEU A 390 17.61 -2.12 -11.95
N LEU A 391 18.32 -3.21 -12.18
CA LEU A 391 18.28 -4.41 -11.33
C LEU A 391 18.72 -4.12 -9.89
N VAL A 392 19.60 -3.14 -9.70
CA VAL A 392 20.05 -2.68 -8.37
C VAL A 392 18.85 -2.26 -7.51
N LEU A 393 17.89 -1.53 -8.08
CA LEU A 393 16.71 -1.06 -7.34
C LEU A 393 15.91 -2.21 -6.74
N VAL A 394 15.91 -3.34 -7.43
CA VAL A 394 15.18 -4.53 -7.05
C VAL A 394 15.97 -5.34 -6.02
N TYR A 395 17.22 -5.68 -6.32
CA TYR A 395 18.02 -6.57 -5.48
C TYR A 395 18.45 -5.94 -4.17
N VAL A 396 18.69 -4.62 -4.13
CA VAL A 396 18.92 -3.90 -2.87
C VAL A 396 17.67 -3.98 -1.97
N ASN A 397 16.45 -3.84 -2.54
CA ASN A 397 15.23 -4.05 -1.75
C ASN A 397 15.14 -5.48 -1.21
N VAL A 398 15.42 -6.48 -2.04
CA VAL A 398 15.42 -7.90 -1.62
C VAL A 398 16.39 -8.12 -0.46
N ALA A 399 17.62 -7.61 -0.57
CA ALA A 399 18.63 -7.71 0.47
C ALA A 399 18.18 -7.05 1.79
N VAL A 400 17.60 -5.85 1.70
CA VAL A 400 17.07 -5.13 2.87
C VAL A 400 15.90 -5.88 3.51
N PHE A 401 14.98 -6.42 2.71
CA PHE A 401 13.86 -7.21 3.25
C PHE A 401 14.32 -8.51 3.89
N LEU A 402 15.37 -9.16 3.35
CA LEU A 402 16.00 -10.32 3.99
C LEU A 402 16.65 -9.94 5.34
N MET A 403 17.38 -8.83 5.39
CA MET A 403 17.96 -8.35 6.65
C MET A 403 16.87 -8.05 7.69
N LEU A 404 15.79 -7.34 7.29
CA LEU A 404 14.66 -7.07 8.17
C LEU A 404 13.93 -8.35 8.61
N PHE A 405 13.83 -9.36 7.74
CA PHE A 405 13.27 -10.66 8.09
C PHE A 405 14.07 -11.31 9.23
N PHE A 406 15.38 -11.39 9.13
CA PHE A 406 16.20 -11.99 10.18
C PHE A 406 16.20 -11.17 11.47
N ILE A 407 16.28 -9.84 11.38
CA ILE A 407 16.21 -8.95 12.55
C ILE A 407 14.88 -9.16 13.30
N ASN A 408 13.74 -9.12 12.58
CA ASN A 408 12.44 -9.31 13.20
C ASN A 408 12.30 -10.73 13.80
N TYR A 409 12.87 -11.76 13.16
CA TYR A 409 12.91 -13.09 13.73
C TYR A 409 13.71 -13.12 15.05
N PHE A 410 14.88 -12.50 15.11
CA PHE A 410 15.67 -12.44 16.35
C PHE A 410 14.92 -11.66 17.44
N LEU A 411 14.25 -10.56 17.10
CA LEU A 411 13.42 -9.82 18.06
C LEU A 411 12.29 -10.70 18.61
N VAL A 412 11.60 -11.47 17.78
CA VAL A 412 10.56 -12.44 18.20
C VAL A 412 11.13 -13.52 19.10
N LYS A 413 12.33 -14.04 18.77
CA LYS A 413 13.02 -15.06 19.57
C LYS A 413 13.42 -14.51 20.95
N PHE A 414 13.99 -13.30 21.01
CA PHE A 414 14.36 -12.63 22.27
C PHE A 414 13.15 -12.25 23.13
N ALA A 415 12.00 -11.95 22.50
CA ALA A 415 10.73 -11.75 23.19
C ALA A 415 10.09 -13.06 23.73
N GLY A 416 10.73 -14.22 23.54
CA GLY A 416 10.24 -15.49 24.04
C GLY A 416 9.26 -16.25 23.12
N TYR A 417 8.95 -15.69 21.93
CA TYR A 417 7.95 -16.27 21.00
C TYR A 417 8.58 -17.12 19.89
N GLY A 418 9.87 -17.50 19.99
CA GLY A 418 10.55 -18.30 18.96
C GLY A 418 9.87 -19.63 18.61
N ALA A 419 9.19 -20.25 19.58
CA ALA A 419 8.41 -21.48 19.37
C ALA A 419 7.16 -21.28 18.46
N ALA A 420 6.67 -20.05 18.33
CA ALA A 420 5.53 -19.70 17.48
C ALA A 420 5.89 -19.57 15.98
N VAL A 421 7.17 -19.70 15.62
CA VAL A 421 7.68 -19.50 14.25
C VAL A 421 8.34 -20.79 13.75
N ASN A 422 8.10 -21.15 12.49
CA ASN A 422 8.83 -22.22 11.80
C ASN A 422 9.93 -21.61 10.93
N LEU A 423 11.04 -21.19 11.54
CA LEU A 423 12.14 -20.55 10.82
C LEU A 423 12.70 -21.44 9.69
N THR A 424 13.07 -22.69 10.03
CA THR A 424 13.71 -23.62 9.07
C THR A 424 12.84 -23.85 7.84
N GLY A 425 11.55 -24.12 8.02
CA GLY A 425 10.59 -24.28 6.92
C GLY A 425 10.42 -22.99 6.12
N THR A 426 10.32 -21.85 6.79
CA THR A 426 10.16 -20.53 6.13
C THR A 426 11.39 -20.16 5.31
N VAL A 427 12.59 -20.35 5.86
CA VAL A 427 13.87 -20.11 5.15
C VAL A 427 13.99 -21.03 3.94
N ALA A 428 13.64 -22.31 4.07
CA ALA A 428 13.67 -23.25 2.94
C ALA A 428 12.75 -22.78 1.80
N VAL A 429 11.54 -22.30 2.13
CA VAL A 429 10.60 -21.75 1.12
C VAL A 429 11.16 -20.48 0.47
N ILE A 430 11.78 -19.57 1.26
CA ILE A 430 12.43 -18.36 0.72
C ILE A 430 13.57 -18.74 -0.21
N LEU A 431 14.41 -19.71 0.14
CA LEU A 431 15.51 -20.17 -0.70
C LEU A 431 15.01 -20.77 -2.01
N LEU A 432 13.99 -21.64 -1.97
CA LEU A 432 13.39 -22.23 -3.16
C LEU A 432 12.79 -21.17 -4.09
N ALA A 433 12.08 -20.18 -3.53
CA ALA A 433 11.58 -19.05 -4.29
C ALA A 433 12.70 -18.19 -4.88
N GLY A 434 13.79 -17.97 -4.14
CA GLY A 434 14.98 -17.27 -4.62
C GLY A 434 15.68 -17.98 -5.78
N ILE A 435 15.78 -19.31 -5.72
CA ILE A 435 16.32 -20.14 -6.83
C ILE A 435 15.44 -19.97 -8.07
N LEU A 436 14.11 -19.96 -7.92
CA LEU A 436 13.20 -19.73 -9.05
C LEU A 436 13.38 -18.33 -9.66
N VAL A 437 13.56 -17.30 -8.84
CA VAL A 437 13.87 -15.94 -9.31
C VAL A 437 15.18 -15.91 -10.08
N ALA A 438 16.23 -16.54 -9.58
CA ALA A 438 17.52 -16.61 -10.24
C ALA A 438 17.45 -17.41 -11.57
N ALA A 439 16.63 -18.46 -11.63
CA ALA A 439 16.41 -19.26 -12.83
C ALA A 439 15.45 -18.59 -13.83
N SER A 440 14.67 -17.59 -13.42
CA SER A 440 13.60 -17.00 -14.26
C SER A 440 14.08 -16.45 -15.61
N PRO A 441 15.26 -15.78 -15.76
CA PRO A 441 15.70 -15.29 -17.04
C PRO A 441 15.99 -16.43 -18.05
N TRP A 442 16.44 -17.58 -17.54
CA TRP A 442 16.65 -18.77 -18.36
C TRP A 442 15.32 -19.42 -18.73
N LEU A 443 14.38 -19.56 -17.79
CA LEU A 443 13.05 -20.11 -18.02
C LEU A 443 12.24 -19.31 -19.08
N TYR A 444 12.45 -18.00 -19.14
CA TYR A 444 11.74 -17.15 -20.12
C TYR A 444 12.21 -17.36 -21.56
N LYS A 445 13.43 -17.90 -21.76
CA LYS A 445 13.91 -18.29 -23.09
C LYS A 445 13.28 -19.59 -23.58
N TRP A 446 12.87 -20.49 -22.66
CA TRP A 446 12.33 -21.82 -22.97
C TRP A 446 10.83 -21.89 -22.68
N GLN A 447 10.02 -21.34 -23.57
CA GLN A 447 8.56 -21.24 -23.35
C GLN A 447 7.90 -22.59 -23.06
N SER A 448 8.23 -23.65 -23.85
CA SER A 448 7.64 -24.98 -23.65
C SER A 448 7.94 -25.57 -22.28
N LEU A 449 9.18 -25.43 -21.80
CA LEU A 449 9.58 -25.90 -20.47
C LEU A 449 8.81 -25.13 -19.38
N ARG A 450 8.71 -23.81 -19.53
CA ARG A 450 7.99 -22.95 -18.58
C ARG A 450 6.51 -23.32 -18.48
N TYR A 451 5.82 -23.49 -19.61
CA TYR A 451 4.41 -23.92 -19.58
C TYR A 451 4.24 -25.34 -19.05
N GLY A 452 5.20 -26.24 -19.29
CA GLY A 452 5.24 -27.56 -18.63
C GLY A 452 5.31 -27.45 -17.10
N ILE A 453 6.20 -26.58 -16.58
CA ILE A 453 6.31 -26.32 -15.13
C ILE A 453 5.01 -25.71 -14.58
N ILE A 454 4.39 -24.77 -15.28
CA ILE A 454 3.10 -24.19 -14.91
C ILE A 454 2.03 -25.27 -14.81
N GLY A 455 1.94 -26.14 -15.82
CA GLY A 455 0.98 -27.25 -15.85
C GLY A 455 1.17 -28.20 -14.68
N LEU A 456 2.41 -28.61 -14.41
CA LEU A 456 2.76 -29.47 -13.26
C LEU A 456 2.43 -28.81 -11.91
N PHE A 457 2.76 -27.54 -11.76
CA PHE A 457 2.47 -26.81 -10.54
C PHE A 457 0.96 -26.67 -10.29
N MET A 458 0.19 -26.32 -11.32
CA MET A 458 -1.27 -26.21 -11.24
C MET A 458 -1.92 -27.57 -10.94
N ALA A 459 -1.47 -28.63 -11.58
CA ALA A 459 -1.91 -30.00 -11.29
C ALA A 459 -1.61 -30.38 -9.82
N GLY A 460 -0.41 -30.08 -9.34
CA GLY A 460 -0.02 -30.27 -7.95
C GLY A 460 -0.93 -29.52 -6.96
N CYS A 461 -1.24 -28.25 -7.24
CA CYS A 461 -2.17 -27.47 -6.43
C CYS A 461 -3.59 -28.04 -6.43
N ILE A 462 -4.09 -28.51 -7.57
CA ILE A 462 -5.41 -29.15 -7.71
C ILE A 462 -5.44 -30.46 -6.92
N ILE A 463 -4.43 -31.32 -7.07
CA ILE A 463 -4.31 -32.58 -6.34
C ILE A 463 -4.23 -32.33 -4.83
N ALA A 464 -3.41 -31.38 -4.38
CA ALA A 464 -3.31 -31.00 -2.98
C ALA A 464 -4.65 -30.49 -2.42
N GLY A 465 -5.37 -29.68 -3.18
CA GLY A 465 -6.73 -29.24 -2.84
C GLY A 465 -7.73 -30.38 -2.75
N TRP A 466 -7.66 -31.32 -3.67
CA TRP A 466 -8.53 -32.51 -3.69
C TRP A 466 -8.26 -33.45 -2.51
N LEU A 467 -7.00 -33.74 -2.24
CA LEU A 467 -6.58 -34.58 -1.10
C LEU A 467 -6.98 -33.98 0.26
N ASN A 468 -7.01 -32.65 0.37
CA ASN A 468 -7.41 -31.94 1.58
C ASN A 468 -8.89 -31.48 1.58
N LYS A 469 -9.71 -31.93 0.62
CA LYS A 469 -11.10 -31.51 0.44
C LYS A 469 -11.95 -31.71 1.70
N SER A 470 -11.79 -32.83 2.42
CA SER A 470 -12.49 -33.10 3.67
C SER A 470 -12.14 -32.08 4.77
N ARG A 471 -10.85 -31.77 4.94
CA ARG A 471 -10.38 -30.79 5.91
C ARG A 471 -10.87 -29.37 5.58
N ILE A 472 -10.89 -29.01 4.31
CA ILE A 472 -11.38 -27.70 3.82
C ILE A 472 -12.90 -27.60 4.03
N THR A 473 -13.66 -28.65 3.69
CA THR A 473 -15.12 -28.66 3.90
C THR A 473 -15.49 -28.64 5.38
N ASP A 474 -14.75 -29.31 6.24
CA ASP A 474 -14.97 -29.28 7.69
C ASP A 474 -14.63 -27.90 8.29
N ALA A 475 -13.57 -27.27 7.83
CA ALA A 475 -13.25 -25.89 8.22
C ALA A 475 -14.36 -24.90 7.79
N LEU A 476 -14.86 -25.02 6.57
CA LEU A 476 -15.96 -24.20 6.06
C LEU A 476 -17.28 -24.46 6.81
N ARG A 477 -17.59 -25.72 7.15
CA ARG A 477 -18.74 -26.07 7.98
C ARG A 477 -18.64 -25.47 9.37
N LYS A 478 -17.48 -25.53 10.02
CA LYS A 478 -17.23 -24.89 11.33
C LYS A 478 -17.39 -23.37 11.29
N ILE A 479 -16.96 -22.72 10.22
CA ILE A 479 -17.17 -21.27 10.04
C ILE A 479 -18.67 -20.97 9.88
N ARG A 480 -19.38 -21.79 9.09
CA ARG A 480 -20.82 -21.62 8.83
C ARG A 480 -21.68 -21.87 10.07
N SER A 481 -21.33 -22.88 10.88
CA SER A 481 -22.00 -23.17 12.17
C SER A 481 -21.77 -22.08 13.22
N ARG A 482 -20.54 -21.54 13.31
CA ARG A 482 -20.23 -20.39 14.18
C ARG A 482 -20.96 -19.10 13.76
N ARG A 483 -21.17 -18.89 12.46
CA ARG A 483 -22.01 -17.78 11.96
C ARG A 483 -23.48 -17.96 12.34
N LYS A 484 -24.03 -19.17 12.22
CA LYS A 484 -25.40 -19.48 12.64
C LYS A 484 -25.61 -19.35 14.16
N ALA A 485 -24.64 -19.80 14.96
CA ALA A 485 -24.71 -19.69 16.43
C ALA A 485 -24.56 -18.23 16.93
N LYS A 486 -24.01 -17.32 16.12
CA LYS A 486 -23.96 -15.87 16.42
C LYS A 486 -25.18 -15.10 15.91
N SER A 487 -26.05 -15.73 15.12
CA SER A 487 -27.30 -15.14 14.62
C SER A 487 -28.53 -15.50 15.46
N HIS A 488 -28.41 -16.39 16.41
CA HIS A 488 -29.33 -16.67 17.51
C HIS A 488 -28.74 -16.15 18.83
#